data_143f324f5696f1528e28a221f106b4ba
#
_entry.id   143f324f5696f1528e28a221f106b4ba
#
_cell.length_a   1.000
_cell.length_b   1.000
_cell.length_c   1.000
_cell.angle_alpha   90.00
_cell.angle_beta   90.00
_cell.angle_gamma   90.00
#
_symmetry.space_group_name_H-M   'P 1'
#
loop_
_entity.id
_entity.type
_entity.pdbx_description
1 polymer ?
#
loop_
_entity_poly.entity_id
_entity_poly.type
_entity_poly.pdbx_seq_one_letter_code
_entity_poly.pdbx_strand_id
1 'polypeptide(L)'
;MERILIRAGVAPWAEYNALDVITDKIIGNNTGNLLFANSITRLVATADSRVDFISDLTLVKKQITAQEINENYDRLILPMANAFREDFARKCLKHWTALIRQLTIPVTVTGIGIQLPYEPHLEQPREFDGAARDFIAALLDHSASVGVRGQITYDYLKGLGFSQIDVTGCPSLALPGSTPAREAAFDPGIQAVLYRLCVQSAGFQKVRRALHRTVPQHLLCASVY
;
A
#
# COMPACT_ATOMS: atom_id res chain seq x y z
N MET A 1 -6.72 8.86 25.55
CA MET A 1 -6.94 7.80 24.53
C MET A 1 -6.71 8.42 23.15
N GLU A 2 -5.66 8.00 22.46
CA GLU A 2 -5.30 8.51 21.12
C GLU A 2 -6.30 8.03 20.07
N ARG A 3 -6.79 8.93 19.21
CA ARG A 3 -7.78 8.63 18.16
C ARG A 3 -7.06 8.57 16.81
N ILE A 4 -6.92 7.38 16.27
CA ILE A 4 -6.13 7.12 15.06
C ILE A 4 -7.06 6.79 13.90
N LEU A 5 -6.96 7.53 12.80
CA LEU A 5 -7.65 7.22 11.56
C LEU A 5 -6.69 6.49 10.60
N ILE A 6 -7.07 5.32 10.11
CA ILE A 6 -6.25 4.53 9.19
C ILE A 6 -6.95 4.42 7.82
N ARG A 7 -6.21 4.71 6.75
CA ARG A 7 -6.70 4.42 5.40
C ARG A 7 -6.77 2.92 5.17
N ALA A 8 -7.97 2.42 4.94
CA ALA A 8 -8.22 1.03 4.54
C ALA A 8 -9.51 0.92 3.73
N GLY A 9 -9.65 -0.15 2.94
CA GLY A 9 -10.93 -0.45 2.27
C GLY A 9 -12.00 -0.78 3.28
N VAL A 10 -11.66 -1.62 4.27
CA VAL A 10 -12.54 -2.10 5.34
C VAL A 10 -11.72 -2.31 6.61
N ALA A 11 -12.40 -2.31 7.75
CA ALA A 11 -11.78 -2.68 9.02
C ALA A 11 -11.32 -4.15 9.00
N PRO A 12 -10.11 -4.49 9.50
CA PRO A 12 -9.60 -5.86 9.47
C PRO A 12 -10.45 -6.87 10.23
N TRP A 13 -11.27 -6.42 11.16
CA TRP A 13 -12.17 -7.25 11.97
C TRP A 13 -13.64 -7.18 11.55
N ALA A 14 -13.96 -6.46 10.49
CA ALA A 14 -15.33 -6.38 10.01
C ALA A 14 -15.73 -7.71 9.36
N GLU A 15 -16.93 -8.18 9.71
CA GLU A 15 -17.50 -9.38 9.13
C GLU A 15 -18.25 -9.02 7.85
N TYR A 16 -17.97 -9.74 6.79
CA TYR A 16 -18.63 -9.62 5.50
C TYR A 16 -19.04 -10.98 5.00
N ASN A 17 -20.17 -11.07 4.33
CA ASN A 17 -20.48 -12.30 3.63
C ASN A 17 -19.66 -12.43 2.34
N ALA A 18 -19.43 -13.65 1.88
CA ALA A 18 -18.58 -13.91 0.72
C ALA A 18 -19.13 -13.28 -0.57
N LEU A 19 -20.45 -13.14 -0.68
CA LEU A 19 -21.09 -12.53 -1.85
C LEU A 19 -20.75 -11.04 -1.94
N ASP A 20 -20.88 -10.29 -0.84
CA ASP A 20 -20.56 -8.85 -0.80
C ASP A 20 -19.09 -8.60 -1.13
N VAL A 21 -18.18 -9.46 -0.65
CA VAL A 21 -16.75 -9.38 -0.98
C VAL A 21 -16.52 -9.51 -2.48
N ILE A 22 -17.25 -10.41 -3.14
CA ILE A 22 -17.07 -10.68 -4.59
C ILE A 22 -17.78 -9.63 -5.45
N THR A 23 -19.03 -9.30 -5.11
CA THR A 23 -19.86 -8.42 -5.95
C THR A 23 -19.48 -6.95 -5.78
N ASP A 24 -19.29 -6.50 -4.55
CA ASP A 24 -19.07 -5.10 -4.23
C ASP A 24 -17.57 -4.73 -4.17
N LYS A 25 -16.69 -5.73 -4.32
CA LYS A 25 -15.23 -5.57 -4.28
C LYS A 25 -14.75 -4.75 -3.07
N ILE A 26 -15.39 -4.93 -1.92
CA ILE A 26 -15.14 -4.14 -0.70
C ILE A 26 -13.69 -4.19 -0.23
N ILE A 27 -12.98 -5.27 -0.47
CA ILE A 27 -11.53 -5.39 -0.23
C ILE A 27 -10.69 -5.04 -1.47
N GLY A 28 -11.32 -4.55 -2.53
CA GLY A 28 -10.70 -4.40 -3.85
C GLY A 28 -10.47 -5.78 -4.51
N ASN A 29 -9.54 -5.82 -5.47
CA ASN A 29 -9.18 -7.06 -6.17
C ASN A 29 -7.99 -7.79 -5.52
N ASN A 30 -7.65 -7.46 -4.27
CA ASN A 30 -6.43 -7.97 -3.63
C ASN A 30 -6.63 -8.11 -2.12
N THR A 31 -6.72 -9.34 -1.64
CA THR A 31 -6.83 -9.67 -0.20
C THR A 31 -5.62 -9.19 0.62
N GLY A 32 -4.48 -8.95 -0.03
CA GLY A 32 -3.31 -8.33 0.59
C GLY A 32 -3.60 -6.93 1.16
N ASN A 33 -4.67 -6.25 0.70
CA ASN A 33 -5.08 -4.97 1.27
C ASN A 33 -5.56 -5.12 2.72
N LEU A 34 -6.26 -6.22 3.06
CA LEU A 34 -6.64 -6.51 4.45
C LEU A 34 -5.42 -6.78 5.32
N LEU A 35 -4.46 -7.55 4.78
CA LEU A 35 -3.21 -7.84 5.46
C LEU A 35 -2.43 -6.56 5.78
N PHE A 36 -2.39 -5.66 4.83
CA PHE A 36 -1.75 -4.36 4.94
C PHE A 36 -2.37 -3.51 6.05
N ALA A 37 -3.69 -3.37 6.06
CA ALA A 37 -4.44 -2.65 7.08
C ALA A 37 -4.30 -3.30 8.46
N ASN A 38 -4.42 -4.63 8.55
CA ASN A 38 -4.28 -5.38 9.79
C ASN A 38 -2.87 -5.23 10.41
N SER A 39 -1.83 -5.26 9.59
CA SER A 39 -0.45 -5.09 10.06
C SER A 39 -0.25 -3.73 10.72
N ILE A 40 -0.72 -2.66 10.07
CA ILE A 40 -0.63 -1.30 10.64
C ILE A 40 -1.48 -1.19 11.91
N THR A 41 -2.69 -1.72 11.90
CA THR A 41 -3.55 -1.71 13.09
C THR A 41 -2.87 -2.36 14.27
N ARG A 42 -2.24 -3.52 14.09
CA ARG A 42 -1.51 -4.24 15.14
C ARG A 42 -0.29 -3.49 15.67
N LEU A 43 0.33 -2.65 14.85
CA LEU A 43 1.47 -1.83 15.27
C LEU A 43 1.05 -0.63 16.12
N VAL A 44 -0.14 -0.06 15.88
CA VAL A 44 -0.56 1.19 16.52
C VAL A 44 -1.68 1.02 17.55
N ALA A 45 -2.42 -0.07 17.51
CA ALA A 45 -3.48 -0.34 18.47
C ALA A 45 -2.90 -0.71 19.83
N THR A 46 -3.25 0.09 20.83
CA THR A 46 -2.91 -0.11 22.24
C THR A 46 -4.17 -0.05 23.09
N ALA A 47 -4.08 -0.34 24.37
CA ALA A 47 -5.21 -0.20 25.30
C ALA A 47 -5.73 1.25 25.39
N ASP A 48 -4.86 2.23 25.09
CA ASP A 48 -5.14 3.66 25.17
C ASP A 48 -5.39 4.30 23.78
N SER A 49 -5.63 3.49 22.74
CA SER A 49 -5.93 4.00 21.40
C SER A 49 -7.30 3.54 20.92
N ARG A 50 -7.95 4.41 20.14
CA ARG A 50 -9.12 4.09 19.31
C ARG A 50 -8.71 4.17 17.85
N VAL A 51 -9.01 3.12 17.08
CA VAL A 51 -8.68 3.04 15.66
C VAL A 51 -9.95 2.98 14.83
N ASP A 52 -10.10 3.94 13.92
CA ASP A 52 -11.17 3.99 12.91
C ASP A 52 -10.57 3.93 11.50
N PHE A 53 -11.39 3.65 10.49
CA PHE A 53 -10.94 3.45 9.11
C PHE A 53 -11.64 4.38 8.12
N ILE A 54 -10.87 4.81 7.11
CA ILE A 54 -11.37 5.60 5.98
C ILE A 54 -10.99 4.95 4.66
N SER A 55 -11.96 4.77 3.76
CA SER A 55 -11.71 4.25 2.42
C SER A 55 -11.45 5.35 1.40
N ASP A 56 -10.78 4.99 0.29
CA ASP A 56 -10.64 5.88 -0.86
C ASP A 56 -12.00 6.31 -1.41
N LEU A 57 -13.00 5.41 -1.35
CA LEU A 57 -14.35 5.70 -1.83
C LEU A 57 -15.06 6.74 -0.97
N THR A 58 -14.91 6.65 0.35
CA THR A 58 -15.42 7.64 1.31
C THR A 58 -14.90 9.05 0.97
N LEU A 59 -13.60 9.11 0.70
CA LEU A 59 -12.94 10.37 0.34
C LEU A 59 -13.39 10.90 -1.03
N VAL A 60 -13.39 10.06 -2.06
CA VAL A 60 -13.80 10.45 -3.42
C VAL A 60 -15.26 10.91 -3.46
N LYS A 61 -16.15 10.27 -2.68
CA LYS A 61 -17.56 10.66 -2.54
C LYS A 61 -17.78 11.85 -1.61
N LYS A 62 -16.72 12.44 -1.04
CA LYS A 62 -16.79 13.58 -0.10
C LYS A 62 -17.71 13.30 1.10
N GLN A 63 -17.67 12.07 1.62
CA GLN A 63 -18.46 11.65 2.78
C GLN A 63 -17.81 12.02 4.13
N ILE A 64 -16.63 12.62 4.09
CA ILE A 64 -15.90 13.13 5.24
C ILE A 64 -15.14 14.41 4.84
N THR A 65 -15.03 15.36 5.74
CA THR A 65 -14.33 16.62 5.57
C THR A 65 -13.02 16.66 6.36
N ALA A 66 -12.11 17.55 5.99
CA ALA A 66 -10.89 17.79 6.76
C ALA A 66 -11.20 18.30 8.17
N GLN A 67 -12.25 19.13 8.32
CA GLN A 67 -12.68 19.62 9.62
C GLN A 67 -13.08 18.46 10.54
N GLU A 68 -13.92 17.56 10.07
CA GLU A 68 -14.34 16.38 10.84
C GLU A 68 -13.15 15.50 11.26
N ILE A 69 -12.15 15.36 10.38
CA ILE A 69 -10.93 14.60 10.71
C ILE A 69 -10.13 15.34 11.78
N ASN A 70 -9.89 16.65 11.63
CA ASN A 70 -9.14 17.45 12.60
C ASN A 70 -9.79 17.48 13.99
N GLU A 71 -11.12 17.48 14.07
CA GLU A 71 -11.87 17.51 15.34
C GLU A 71 -11.91 16.14 16.04
N ASN A 72 -11.95 15.05 15.26
CA ASN A 72 -12.22 13.72 15.78
C ASN A 72 -10.99 12.81 15.90
N TYR A 73 -9.86 13.17 15.29
CA TYR A 73 -8.66 12.33 15.27
C TYR A 73 -7.40 13.11 15.63
N ASP A 74 -6.46 12.41 16.24
CA ASP A 74 -5.18 12.95 16.67
C ASP A 74 -4.07 12.62 15.66
N ARG A 75 -4.33 11.65 14.74
CA ARG A 75 -3.38 11.21 13.72
C ARG A 75 -4.10 10.52 12.54
N LEU A 76 -3.58 10.73 11.33
CA LEU A 76 -3.95 9.98 10.14
C LEU A 76 -2.80 9.10 9.67
N ILE A 77 -3.06 7.80 9.45
CA ILE A 77 -2.07 6.87 8.90
C ILE A 77 -2.55 6.38 7.53
N LEU A 78 -1.67 6.52 6.54
CA LEU A 78 -1.92 6.16 5.16
C LEU A 78 -1.03 4.98 4.74
N PRO A 79 -1.43 3.73 5.04
CA PRO A 79 -0.78 2.58 4.42
C PRO A 79 -1.13 2.60 2.93
N MET A 80 -0.11 2.77 2.10
CA MET A 80 -0.30 2.87 0.67
C MET A 80 0.49 1.78 -0.05
N ALA A 81 -0.22 1.08 -0.95
CA ALA A 81 0.39 0.08 -1.82
C ALA A 81 1.04 0.76 -3.05
N ASN A 82 0.75 0.28 -4.26
CA ASN A 82 1.24 0.86 -5.51
C ASN A 82 0.43 2.12 -5.87
N ALA A 83 0.63 3.21 -5.12
CA ALA A 83 -0.13 4.45 -5.31
C ALA A 83 0.39 5.29 -6.48
N PHE A 84 1.68 5.20 -6.80
CA PHE A 84 2.24 5.90 -7.96
C PHE A 84 2.00 5.08 -9.24
N ARG A 85 0.82 5.26 -9.82
CA ARG A 85 0.36 4.74 -11.10
C ARG A 85 -0.76 5.62 -11.66
N GLU A 86 -0.94 5.64 -12.96
CA GLU A 86 -1.83 6.56 -13.67
C GLU A 86 -3.27 6.56 -13.15
N ASP A 87 -3.89 5.38 -13.09
CA ASP A 87 -5.29 5.24 -12.69
C ASP A 87 -5.55 5.71 -11.26
N PHE A 88 -4.66 5.38 -10.32
CA PHE A 88 -4.77 5.80 -8.93
C PHE A 88 -4.45 7.28 -8.74
N ALA A 89 -3.43 7.80 -9.42
CA ALA A 89 -3.09 9.21 -9.39
C ALA A 89 -4.26 10.07 -9.87
N ARG A 90 -4.91 9.68 -10.96
CA ARG A 90 -6.06 10.39 -11.51
C ARG A 90 -7.31 10.30 -10.64
N LYS A 91 -7.60 9.13 -10.06
CA LYS A 91 -8.85 8.86 -9.34
C LYS A 91 -8.80 9.21 -7.85
N CYS A 92 -7.67 8.95 -7.19
CA CYS A 92 -7.60 8.99 -5.73
C CYS A 92 -6.55 9.94 -5.19
N LEU A 93 -5.32 9.95 -5.76
CA LEU A 93 -4.18 10.65 -5.16
C LEU A 93 -4.44 12.16 -5.02
N LYS A 94 -5.06 12.77 -6.04
CA LYS A 94 -5.44 14.20 -5.98
C LYS A 94 -6.42 14.52 -4.85
N HIS A 95 -7.33 13.60 -4.52
CA HIS A 95 -8.28 13.81 -3.43
C HIS A 95 -7.59 13.71 -2.06
N TRP A 96 -6.66 12.76 -1.92
CA TRP A 96 -5.81 12.67 -0.73
C TRP A 96 -4.95 13.91 -0.57
N THR A 97 -4.32 14.40 -1.63
CA THR A 97 -3.53 15.63 -1.61
C THR A 97 -4.37 16.84 -1.14
N ALA A 98 -5.57 16.99 -1.71
CA ALA A 98 -6.47 18.08 -1.35
C ALA A 98 -6.96 18.00 0.10
N LEU A 99 -7.19 16.80 0.62
CA LEU A 99 -7.54 16.60 2.02
C LEU A 99 -6.36 16.92 2.93
N ILE A 100 -5.18 16.34 2.69
CA ILE A 100 -3.98 16.50 3.53
C ILE A 100 -3.61 17.97 3.70
N ARG A 101 -3.68 18.76 2.65
CA ARG A 101 -3.40 20.22 2.71
C ARG A 101 -4.31 20.99 3.67
N GLN A 102 -5.43 20.41 4.10
CA GLN A 102 -6.38 21.03 5.02
C GLN A 102 -6.34 20.43 6.42
N LEU A 103 -5.53 19.38 6.62
CA LEU A 103 -5.35 18.77 7.93
C LEU A 103 -4.45 19.63 8.81
N THR A 104 -4.68 19.54 10.13
CA THR A 104 -3.82 20.14 11.17
C THR A 104 -3.15 19.08 12.04
N ILE A 105 -3.55 17.80 11.85
CA ILE A 105 -3.00 16.66 12.58
C ILE A 105 -1.82 16.03 11.82
N PRO A 106 -0.93 15.30 12.49
CA PRO A 106 0.14 14.53 11.86
C PRO A 106 -0.40 13.49 10.87
N VAL A 107 0.27 13.38 9.72
CA VAL A 107 -0.04 12.39 8.68
C VAL A 107 1.16 11.50 8.43
N THR A 108 1.01 10.21 8.61
CA THR A 108 2.09 9.22 8.39
C THR A 108 1.78 8.36 7.17
N VAL A 109 2.67 8.34 6.19
CA VAL A 109 2.60 7.41 5.06
C VAL A 109 3.58 6.26 5.23
N THR A 110 3.13 5.05 4.96
CA THR A 110 3.98 3.86 5.02
C THR A 110 3.74 2.92 3.86
N GLY A 111 4.82 2.33 3.36
CA GLY A 111 4.81 1.32 2.32
C GLY A 111 4.29 1.79 0.97
N ILE A 112 4.36 3.09 0.67
CA ILE A 112 3.99 3.58 -0.66
C ILE A 112 4.95 3.06 -1.71
N GLY A 113 4.42 2.69 -2.89
CA GLY A 113 5.19 2.12 -3.97
C GLY A 113 4.80 2.69 -5.33
N ILE A 114 5.73 2.60 -6.27
CA ILE A 114 5.51 2.87 -7.68
C ILE A 114 5.24 1.56 -8.42
N GLN A 115 4.38 1.61 -9.43
CA GLN A 115 4.13 0.50 -10.35
C GLN A 115 4.77 0.82 -11.69
N LEU A 116 5.75 0.01 -12.07
CA LEU A 116 6.55 0.18 -13.28
C LEU A 116 6.59 -1.14 -14.08
N PRO A 117 6.94 -1.08 -15.38
CA PRO A 117 7.30 -2.25 -16.17
C PRO A 117 8.49 -2.98 -15.57
N TYR A 118 8.80 -4.18 -16.09
CA TYR A 118 9.85 -5.05 -15.59
C TYR A 118 11.25 -4.39 -15.64
N GLU A 119 11.55 -3.66 -16.71
CA GLU A 119 12.79 -2.88 -16.86
C GLU A 119 12.44 -1.38 -16.80
N PRO A 120 12.42 -0.78 -15.60
CA PRO A 120 11.98 0.59 -15.47
C PRO A 120 13.09 1.59 -15.82
N HIS A 121 12.75 2.56 -16.65
CA HIS A 121 13.55 3.74 -16.92
C HIS A 121 13.06 4.86 -15.99
N LEU A 122 13.72 5.06 -14.84
CA LEU A 122 13.25 6.01 -13.81
C LEU A 122 13.37 7.47 -14.26
N GLU A 123 14.26 7.76 -15.21
CA GLU A 123 14.49 9.08 -15.79
C GLU A 123 13.39 9.55 -16.76
N GLN A 124 12.54 8.63 -17.23
CA GLN A 124 11.48 8.99 -18.16
C GLN A 124 10.31 9.67 -17.42
N PRO A 125 9.83 10.83 -17.93
CA PRO A 125 8.66 11.50 -17.39
C PRO A 125 7.41 10.64 -17.44
N ARG A 126 6.55 10.74 -16.41
CA ARG A 126 5.29 10.01 -16.31
C ARG A 126 4.13 10.96 -16.11
N GLU A 127 2.97 10.61 -16.63
CA GLU A 127 1.75 11.41 -16.48
C GLU A 127 1.40 11.70 -15.01
N PHE A 128 1.77 10.80 -14.11
CA PHE A 128 1.48 10.98 -12.68
C PHE A 128 2.58 11.70 -11.88
N ASP A 129 3.68 12.13 -12.48
CA ASP A 129 4.78 12.78 -11.77
C ASP A 129 4.34 14.07 -11.06
N GLY A 130 3.51 14.88 -11.72
CA GLY A 130 2.94 16.07 -11.11
C GLY A 130 2.09 15.75 -9.87
N ALA A 131 1.20 14.77 -9.98
CA ALA A 131 0.37 14.33 -8.86
C ALA A 131 1.20 13.70 -7.72
N ALA A 132 2.27 12.98 -8.06
CA ALA A 132 3.20 12.43 -7.07
C ALA A 132 3.94 13.54 -6.32
N ARG A 133 4.46 14.56 -7.02
CA ARG A 133 5.11 15.73 -6.40
C ARG A 133 4.18 16.46 -5.44
N ASP A 134 2.96 16.78 -5.89
CA ASP A 134 1.95 17.47 -5.08
C ASP A 134 1.59 16.68 -3.82
N PHE A 135 1.46 15.36 -3.95
CA PHE A 135 1.13 14.48 -2.83
C PHE A 135 2.27 14.40 -1.82
N ILE A 136 3.52 14.19 -2.27
CA ILE A 136 4.68 14.11 -1.37
C ILE A 136 4.94 15.45 -0.69
N ALA A 137 4.83 16.57 -1.41
CA ALA A 137 4.97 17.90 -0.81
C ALA A 137 3.93 18.12 0.30
N ALA A 138 2.65 17.82 0.03
CA ALA A 138 1.60 17.93 1.05
C ALA A 138 1.85 17.04 2.27
N LEU A 139 2.40 15.83 2.09
CA LEU A 139 2.75 14.94 3.21
C LEU A 139 3.88 15.50 4.07
N LEU A 140 4.91 16.06 3.45
CA LEU A 140 6.08 16.59 4.16
C LEU A 140 5.76 17.85 4.98
N ASP A 141 4.64 18.50 4.74
CA ASP A 141 4.11 19.57 5.61
C ASP A 141 3.58 19.00 6.95
N HIS A 142 3.29 17.70 7.02
CA HIS A 142 2.69 17.01 8.18
C HIS A 142 3.54 15.88 8.75
N SER A 143 4.68 15.56 8.12
CA SER A 143 5.52 14.42 8.45
C SER A 143 6.98 14.75 8.22
N ALA A 144 7.87 14.24 9.07
CA ALA A 144 9.32 14.42 8.92
C ALA A 144 9.89 13.68 7.69
N SER A 145 9.24 12.56 7.32
CA SER A 145 9.65 11.75 6.17
C SER A 145 8.48 10.93 5.61
N VAL A 146 8.70 10.34 4.43
CA VAL A 146 7.75 9.46 3.76
C VAL A 146 8.30 8.05 3.66
N GLY A 147 7.58 7.08 4.25
CA GLY A 147 7.94 5.68 4.24
C GLY A 147 7.60 4.98 2.92
N VAL A 148 8.60 4.57 2.15
CA VAL A 148 8.43 3.87 0.87
C VAL A 148 8.67 2.38 1.00
N ARG A 149 8.07 1.61 0.08
CA ARG A 149 8.14 0.14 0.08
C ARG A 149 9.51 -0.41 -0.27
N GLY A 150 10.28 0.26 -1.13
CA GLY A 150 11.55 -0.25 -1.60
C GLY A 150 12.36 0.77 -2.40
N GLN A 151 13.58 0.34 -2.75
CA GLN A 151 14.60 1.19 -3.36
C GLN A 151 14.13 1.88 -4.65
N ILE A 152 13.44 1.17 -5.53
CA ILE A 152 12.94 1.75 -6.80
C ILE A 152 12.04 2.97 -6.55
N THR A 153 11.16 2.91 -5.54
CA THR A 153 10.30 4.05 -5.19
C THR A 153 11.11 5.18 -4.55
N TYR A 154 12.09 4.83 -3.73
CA TYR A 154 13.03 5.80 -3.17
C TYR A 154 13.77 6.55 -4.28
N ASP A 155 14.38 5.84 -5.23
CA ASP A 155 15.14 6.43 -6.33
C ASP A 155 14.26 7.30 -7.24
N TYR A 156 13.02 6.85 -7.50
CA TYR A 156 12.03 7.63 -8.23
C TYR A 156 11.74 8.97 -7.53
N LEU A 157 11.46 8.96 -6.23
CA LEU A 157 11.15 10.19 -5.49
C LEU A 157 12.38 11.08 -5.32
N LYS A 158 13.57 10.51 -5.20
CA LYS A 158 14.84 11.25 -5.26
C LYS A 158 15.00 11.97 -6.60
N GLY A 159 14.70 11.29 -7.71
CA GLY A 159 14.68 11.87 -9.06
C GLY A 159 13.64 13.00 -9.21
N LEU A 160 12.55 12.97 -8.43
CA LEU A 160 11.59 14.06 -8.33
C LEU A 160 12.04 15.21 -7.43
N GLY A 161 13.18 15.12 -6.74
CA GLY A 161 13.77 16.18 -5.91
C GLY A 161 13.50 16.08 -4.42
N PHE A 162 12.94 14.97 -3.93
CA PHE A 162 12.69 14.77 -2.50
C PHE A 162 13.83 14.05 -1.80
N SER A 163 14.17 14.48 -0.59
CA SER A 163 15.25 13.89 0.23
C SER A 163 14.74 13.23 1.52
N GLN A 164 13.58 13.64 2.02
CA GLN A 164 12.98 13.12 3.26
C GLN A 164 12.19 11.82 2.97
N ILE A 165 12.89 10.79 2.53
CA ILE A 165 12.30 9.51 2.15
C ILE A 165 13.02 8.38 2.89
N ASP A 166 12.26 7.47 3.49
CA ASP A 166 12.77 6.29 4.19
C ASP A 166 12.29 5.00 3.53
N VAL A 167 13.18 4.04 3.31
CA VAL A 167 12.78 2.70 2.85
C VAL A 167 12.33 1.89 4.05
N THR A 168 11.01 1.90 4.31
CA THR A 168 10.38 1.21 5.45
C THR A 168 9.93 -0.22 5.13
N GLY A 169 9.90 -0.59 3.85
CA GLY A 169 9.39 -1.89 3.43
C GLY A 169 7.87 -1.97 3.35
N CYS A 170 7.38 -3.19 3.19
CA CYS A 170 5.94 -3.45 3.16
C CYS A 170 5.42 -3.63 4.59
N PRO A 171 4.38 -2.90 5.02
CA PRO A 171 3.80 -3.07 6.36
C PRO A 171 3.37 -4.50 6.70
N SER A 172 3.04 -5.33 5.71
CA SER A 172 2.71 -6.73 5.92
C SER A 172 3.85 -7.56 6.52
N LEU A 173 5.09 -7.09 6.46
CA LEU A 173 6.23 -7.72 7.13
C LEU A 173 6.15 -7.65 8.65
N ALA A 174 5.36 -6.72 9.19
CA ALA A 174 5.14 -6.58 10.64
C ALA A 174 4.06 -7.54 11.21
N LEU A 175 3.44 -8.39 10.39
CA LEU A 175 2.40 -9.33 10.82
C LEU A 175 2.84 -10.33 11.89
N PRO A 176 4.06 -10.90 11.87
CA PRO A 176 4.48 -11.86 12.86
C PRO A 176 4.63 -11.27 14.28
N GLY A 177 4.40 -9.97 14.46
CA GLY A 177 4.65 -9.28 15.72
C GLY A 177 6.14 -8.98 15.93
N SER A 178 6.57 -8.88 17.18
CA SER A 178 7.96 -8.58 17.54
C SER A 178 8.98 -9.69 17.23
N THR A 179 8.54 -10.81 16.67
CA THR A 179 9.46 -11.86 16.24
C THR A 179 9.97 -11.47 14.84
N PRO A 180 11.25 -11.13 14.67
CA PRO A 180 11.81 -10.88 13.35
C PRO A 180 11.54 -12.11 12.48
N ALA A 181 11.21 -11.89 11.21
CA ALA A 181 11.18 -12.97 10.25
C ALA A 181 12.51 -13.73 10.40
N ARG A 182 12.42 -15.01 10.77
CA ARG A 182 13.62 -15.84 10.87
C ARG A 182 14.26 -15.79 9.50
N GLU A 183 15.47 -15.28 9.39
CA GLU A 183 16.28 -15.52 8.21
C GLU A 183 16.35 -17.02 8.06
N ALA A 184 15.52 -17.57 7.17
CA ALA A 184 15.70 -18.92 6.73
C ALA A 184 17.08 -18.95 6.09
N ALA A 185 17.99 -19.74 6.64
CA ALA A 185 19.29 -19.93 6.03
C ALA A 185 19.02 -20.29 4.55
N PHE A 186 19.54 -19.48 3.65
CA PHE A 186 19.37 -19.70 2.23
C PHE A 186 20.05 -21.03 1.90
N ASP A 187 19.25 -22.05 1.58
CA ASP A 187 19.76 -23.32 1.07
C ASP A 187 20.00 -23.13 -0.43
N PRO A 188 21.26 -23.09 -0.89
CA PRO A 188 21.58 -22.91 -2.30
C PRO A 188 21.06 -24.06 -3.19
N GLY A 189 20.63 -25.19 -2.61
CA GLY A 189 19.98 -26.30 -3.31
C GLY A 189 18.48 -26.08 -3.56
N ILE A 190 17.85 -25.07 -2.93
CA ILE A 190 16.44 -24.75 -3.12
C ILE A 190 16.31 -23.49 -3.99
N GLN A 191 16.02 -23.67 -5.26
CA GLN A 191 15.57 -22.55 -6.11
C GLN A 191 14.08 -22.31 -5.88
N ALA A 192 13.75 -21.44 -4.94
CA ALA A 192 12.38 -20.96 -4.77
C ALA A 192 12.13 -19.80 -5.75
N VAL A 193 11.27 -20.00 -6.72
CA VAL A 193 10.81 -18.93 -7.61
C VAL A 193 9.46 -18.42 -7.10
N LEU A 194 9.48 -17.27 -6.42
CA LEU A 194 8.26 -16.55 -6.05
C LEU A 194 7.86 -15.62 -7.19
N TYR A 195 6.74 -15.90 -7.87
CA TYR A 195 6.22 -15.00 -8.90
C TYR A 195 4.76 -14.63 -8.66
N ARG A 196 4.48 -13.37 -8.94
CA ARG A 196 3.13 -12.82 -8.93
C ARG A 196 2.54 -12.97 -10.32
N LEU A 197 1.46 -13.71 -10.44
CA LEU A 197 0.74 -13.89 -11.68
C LEU A 197 -0.40 -12.88 -11.76
N CYS A 198 -0.33 -11.93 -12.71
CA CYS A 198 -1.48 -11.11 -13.08
C CYS A 198 -2.33 -11.87 -14.10
N VAL A 199 -3.56 -12.20 -13.74
CA VAL A 199 -4.48 -13.08 -14.49
C VAL A 199 -4.93 -12.52 -15.84
N GLN A 200 -4.57 -11.29 -16.20
CA GLN A 200 -5.15 -10.58 -17.35
C GLN A 200 -4.31 -10.56 -18.63
N SER A 201 -3.18 -11.26 -18.71
CA SER A 201 -2.39 -11.25 -19.95
C SER A 201 -2.47 -12.57 -20.72
N ALA A 202 -2.64 -12.49 -22.02
CA ALA A 202 -2.61 -13.64 -22.94
C ALA A 202 -1.30 -14.45 -22.86
N GLY A 203 -0.23 -13.86 -22.35
CA GLY A 203 1.05 -14.52 -22.07
C GLY A 203 1.04 -15.48 -20.86
N PHE A 204 0.05 -15.34 -19.98
CA PHE A 204 -0.05 -16.12 -18.74
C PHE A 204 -0.09 -17.64 -18.97
N GLN A 205 -0.88 -18.08 -19.92
CA GLN A 205 -1.01 -19.50 -20.23
C GLN A 205 0.31 -20.14 -20.74
N LYS A 206 1.13 -19.36 -21.46
CA LYS A 206 2.44 -19.83 -21.94
C LYS A 206 3.44 -19.94 -20.79
N VAL A 207 3.51 -18.94 -19.92
CA VAL A 207 4.40 -18.93 -18.75
C VAL A 207 4.02 -20.04 -17.77
N ARG A 208 2.73 -20.22 -17.47
CA ARG A 208 2.24 -21.29 -16.62
C ARG A 208 2.64 -22.68 -17.16
N ARG A 209 2.46 -22.92 -18.48
CA ARG A 209 2.84 -24.20 -19.10
C ARG A 209 4.35 -24.43 -19.07
N ALA A 210 5.16 -23.40 -19.25
CA ALA A 210 6.62 -23.51 -19.16
C ALA A 210 7.07 -23.85 -17.75
N LEU A 211 6.53 -23.18 -16.74
CA LEU A 211 6.89 -23.38 -15.34
C LEU A 211 6.45 -24.75 -14.80
N HIS A 212 5.25 -25.22 -15.17
CA HIS A 212 4.82 -26.59 -14.80
C HIS A 212 5.69 -27.71 -15.39
N ARG A 213 6.48 -27.42 -16.44
CA ARG A 213 7.41 -28.38 -17.05
C ARG A 213 8.80 -28.37 -16.43
N THR A 214 9.19 -27.25 -15.80
CA THR A 214 10.57 -27.01 -15.36
C THR A 214 10.73 -26.96 -13.83
N VAL A 215 9.65 -26.75 -13.08
CA VAL A 215 9.70 -26.65 -11.61
C VAL A 215 8.83 -27.73 -10.97
N PRO A 216 9.35 -28.51 -10.01
CA PRO A 216 8.56 -29.49 -9.28
C PRO A 216 7.35 -28.86 -8.62
N GLN A 217 6.18 -29.53 -8.70
CA GLN A 217 4.89 -28.97 -8.28
C GLN A 217 4.83 -28.53 -6.79
N HIS A 218 5.58 -29.19 -5.93
CA HIS A 218 5.68 -28.84 -4.51
C HIS A 218 6.47 -27.55 -4.22
N LEU A 219 7.17 -27.01 -5.22
CA LEU A 219 7.88 -25.72 -5.14
C LEU A 219 7.09 -24.55 -5.77
N LEU A 220 5.92 -24.83 -6.34
CA LEU A 220 5.07 -23.83 -6.97
C LEU A 220 4.08 -23.31 -5.94
N CYS A 221 4.35 -22.16 -5.35
CA CYS A 221 3.39 -21.39 -4.57
C CYS A 221 2.76 -20.32 -5.48
N ALA A 222 1.58 -20.58 -6.04
CA ALA A 222 0.82 -19.62 -6.83
C ALA A 222 -0.19 -18.93 -5.94
N SER A 223 -0.01 -17.63 -5.70
CA SER A 223 -1.11 -16.79 -5.22
C SER A 223 -1.87 -16.26 -6.43
N VAL A 224 -3.08 -16.74 -6.61
CA VAL A 224 -4.04 -16.20 -7.59
C VAL A 224 -4.74 -15.01 -6.93
N TYR A 225 -4.55 -13.84 -7.49
CA TYR A 225 -5.29 -12.63 -7.12
C TYR A 225 -6.07 -12.09 -8.32
#